data_c09a2c6339f92734c1a56e4140267462
#
_entry.id   c09a2c6339f92734c1a56e4140267462
#
_cell.length_a   1.000
_cell.length_b   1.000
_cell.length_c   1.000
_cell.angle_alpha   90.00
_cell.angle_beta   90.00
_cell.angle_gamma   90.00
#
_symmetry.space_group_name_H-M   'P 1'
#
loop_
_entity.id
_entity.type
_entity.pdbx_description
1 polymer ?
#
loop_
_entity_poly.entity_id
_entity_poly.type
_entity_poly.pdbx_seq_one_letter_code
_entity_poly.pdbx_strand_id
1 'polypeptide(L)'
;FLIIPQSASTLSRELIYTGLTRFRKRLVLLIEKDTAPLLRLRGPDCSATRLRNTQMFTLSLRPDGVKRPHLEALIHRTRAGIPVRSKSEVVVADVLDALGISYEYEKPLFPASDERNFRLPDFTVSYEGDVFYWEHLGMLNLPNYRDAWERKERWYRENGFAKRLITSKDGEDGSIDASEIE
;
A
#
# COMPACT_ATOMS: atom_id res chain seq x y z
N PHE A 1 -15.07 33.10 4.78
CA PHE A 1 -16.23 32.35 4.28
C PHE A 1 -15.77 31.14 3.51
N LEU A 2 -16.46 30.01 3.68
CA LEU A 2 -16.33 28.82 2.83
C LEU A 2 -17.68 28.51 2.22
N ILE A 3 -17.78 28.53 0.89
CA ILE A 3 -19.04 28.29 0.17
C ILE A 3 -19.05 26.83 -0.28
N ILE A 4 -20.12 26.11 0.05
CA ILE A 4 -20.35 24.72 -0.33
C ILE A 4 -21.51 24.70 -1.34
N PRO A 5 -21.22 24.58 -2.63
CA PRO A 5 -22.24 24.49 -3.66
C PRO A 5 -22.95 23.13 -3.63
N GLN A 6 -24.19 23.09 -4.10
CA GLN A 6 -24.99 21.83 -4.15
C GLN A 6 -24.35 20.80 -5.10
N SER A 7 -23.75 21.28 -6.19
CA SER A 7 -23.04 20.41 -7.14
C SER A 7 -21.69 21.03 -7.51
N ALA A 8 -20.61 20.35 -7.14
CA ALA A 8 -19.28 20.72 -7.62
C ALA A 8 -18.47 19.44 -7.86
N SER A 9 -18.07 19.24 -9.09
CA SER A 9 -17.20 18.12 -9.49
C SER A 9 -15.81 18.18 -8.84
N THR A 10 -15.40 19.36 -8.39
CA THR A 10 -14.09 19.62 -7.77
C THR A 10 -14.12 19.54 -6.23
N LEU A 11 -15.32 19.36 -5.63
CA LEU A 11 -15.43 19.31 -4.18
C LEU A 11 -14.84 17.99 -3.65
N SER A 12 -13.74 18.08 -2.92
CA SER A 12 -13.05 16.94 -2.33
C SER A 12 -12.89 17.08 -0.83
N ARG A 13 -12.62 15.97 -0.14
CA ARG A 13 -12.34 15.97 1.29
C ARG A 13 -11.16 16.88 1.64
N GLU A 14 -10.08 16.83 0.84
CA GLU A 14 -8.86 17.60 1.05
C GLU A 14 -9.11 19.10 0.84
N LEU A 15 -9.94 19.46 -0.14
CA LEU A 15 -10.33 20.86 -0.37
C LEU A 15 -11.10 21.42 0.81
N ILE A 16 -12.09 20.68 1.32
CA ILE A 16 -12.85 21.06 2.50
C ILE A 16 -11.95 21.15 3.72
N TYR A 17 -11.10 20.15 3.97
CA TYR A 17 -10.15 20.15 5.08
C TYR A 17 -9.23 21.38 5.02
N THR A 18 -8.68 21.69 3.84
CA THR A 18 -7.85 22.88 3.64
C THR A 18 -8.61 24.16 3.94
N GLY A 19 -9.86 24.29 3.46
CA GLY A 19 -10.71 25.44 3.75
C GLY A 19 -11.02 25.57 5.25
N LEU A 20 -11.33 24.44 5.92
CA LEU A 20 -11.63 24.40 7.35
C LEU A 20 -10.43 24.71 8.26
N THR A 21 -9.21 24.47 7.82
CA THR A 21 -7.99 24.66 8.63
C THR A 21 -7.27 26.00 8.41
N ARG A 22 -7.72 26.81 7.45
CA ARG A 22 -7.08 28.08 7.09
C ARG A 22 -7.57 29.30 7.88
N PHE A 23 -8.62 29.18 8.65
CA PHE A 23 -9.13 30.31 9.44
C PHE A 23 -8.41 30.45 10.77
N ARG A 24 -8.31 31.72 11.27
CA ARG A 24 -7.65 32.03 12.53
C ARG A 24 -8.61 32.41 13.67
N LYS A 25 -9.75 33.01 13.36
CA LYS A 25 -10.69 33.52 14.37
C LYS A 25 -12.11 33.00 14.20
N ARG A 26 -12.66 33.06 13.01
CA ARG A 26 -14.04 32.65 12.72
C ARG A 26 -14.15 32.09 11.31
N LEU A 27 -14.88 31.00 11.18
CA LEU A 27 -15.28 30.42 9.90
C LEU A 27 -16.80 30.53 9.77
N VAL A 28 -17.26 30.96 8.61
CA VAL A 28 -18.68 30.93 8.24
C VAL A 28 -18.82 30.00 7.04
N LEU A 29 -19.60 28.94 7.20
CA LEU A 29 -19.95 28.02 6.13
C LEU A 29 -21.26 28.48 5.48
N LEU A 30 -21.21 28.74 4.19
CA LEU A 30 -22.40 29.03 3.37
C LEU A 30 -22.70 27.79 2.54
N ILE A 31 -23.81 27.13 2.84
CA ILE A 31 -24.25 25.91 2.14
C ILE A 31 -25.43 26.28 1.25
N GLU A 32 -25.33 25.99 -0.04
CA GLU A 32 -26.31 26.46 -1.05
C GLU A 32 -27.72 25.93 -0.79
N LYS A 33 -27.89 24.63 -0.47
CA LYS A 33 -29.19 24.02 -0.21
C LYS A 33 -29.20 23.20 1.07
N ASP A 34 -28.41 22.13 1.10
CA ASP A 34 -28.37 21.20 2.21
C ASP A 34 -26.94 20.67 2.46
N THR A 35 -26.79 19.82 3.49
CA THR A 35 -25.51 19.25 3.89
C THR A 35 -25.12 17.97 3.13
N ALA A 36 -25.96 17.50 2.20
CA ALA A 36 -25.71 16.26 1.47
C ALA A 36 -24.34 16.23 0.75
N PRO A 37 -23.87 17.32 0.10
CA PRO A 37 -22.54 17.36 -0.49
C PRO A 37 -21.42 17.08 0.52
N LEU A 38 -21.52 17.60 1.75
CA LEU A 38 -20.55 17.35 2.82
C LEU A 38 -20.61 15.92 3.32
N LEU A 39 -21.80 15.34 3.44
CA LEU A 39 -21.99 13.97 3.89
C LEU A 39 -21.43 12.96 2.88
N ARG A 40 -21.54 13.23 1.58
CA ARG A 40 -20.92 12.43 0.53
C ARG A 40 -19.40 12.35 0.65
N LEU A 41 -18.75 13.40 1.15
CA LEU A 41 -17.29 13.43 1.32
C LEU A 41 -16.78 12.47 2.41
N ARG A 42 -17.66 11.82 3.18
CA ARG A 42 -17.28 10.77 4.12
C ARG A 42 -16.80 9.50 3.41
N GLY A 43 -17.27 9.25 2.20
CA GLY A 43 -16.88 8.08 1.40
C GLY A 43 -15.40 8.10 1.01
N PRO A 44 -14.75 6.94 0.88
CA PRO A 44 -13.36 6.84 0.46
C PRO A 44 -13.17 7.36 -0.97
N ASP A 45 -14.20 7.29 -1.80
CA ASP A 45 -14.16 7.68 -3.22
C ASP A 45 -14.16 9.19 -3.45
N CYS A 46 -14.35 9.99 -2.39
CA CYS A 46 -14.34 11.46 -2.44
C CYS A 46 -12.98 12.07 -2.08
N SER A 47 -11.94 11.28 -1.93
CA SER A 47 -10.57 11.76 -1.73
C SER A 47 -9.93 12.12 -3.07
N ALA A 48 -9.54 13.41 -3.25
CA ALA A 48 -8.85 13.85 -4.45
C ALA A 48 -7.47 13.17 -4.60
N THR A 49 -6.80 12.88 -3.48
CA THR A 49 -5.54 12.15 -3.46
C THR A 49 -5.74 10.73 -3.98
N ARG A 50 -6.78 10.05 -3.52
CA ARG A 50 -7.12 8.70 -3.97
C ARG A 50 -7.53 8.68 -5.45
N LEU A 51 -8.39 9.62 -5.87
CA LEU A 51 -8.80 9.75 -7.28
C LEU A 51 -7.63 10.05 -8.21
N ARG A 52 -6.70 10.93 -7.81
CA ARG A 52 -5.48 11.19 -8.59
C ARG A 52 -4.61 9.95 -8.67
N ASN A 53 -4.43 9.25 -7.58
CA ASN A 53 -3.63 8.03 -7.55
C ASN A 53 -4.24 6.92 -8.42
N THR A 54 -5.57 6.80 -8.45
CA THR A 54 -6.25 5.84 -9.33
C THR A 54 -6.28 6.27 -10.80
N GLN A 55 -6.30 7.57 -11.10
CA GLN A 55 -6.34 8.07 -12.48
C GLN A 55 -4.97 8.20 -13.12
N MET A 56 -3.92 8.55 -12.36
CA MET A 56 -2.56 8.63 -12.88
C MET A 56 -1.92 7.27 -13.13
N PHE A 57 -2.48 6.23 -12.52
CA PHE A 57 -2.02 4.85 -12.68
C PHE A 57 -3.24 4.00 -13.02
N THR A 58 -3.55 3.94 -14.29
CA THR A 58 -4.13 2.73 -14.82
C THR A 58 -3.10 1.66 -14.46
N LEU A 59 -3.37 0.92 -13.40
CA LEU A 59 -2.61 -0.29 -13.09
C LEU A 59 -2.67 -1.10 -14.37
N SER A 60 -1.60 -1.04 -15.15
CA SER A 60 -1.42 -1.95 -16.25
C SER A 60 -1.56 -3.29 -15.59
N LEU A 61 -2.67 -3.98 -15.85
CA LEU A 61 -2.81 -5.38 -15.51
C LEU A 61 -1.58 -5.99 -16.12
N ARG A 62 -0.60 -6.37 -15.27
CA ARG A 62 0.56 -7.07 -15.81
C ARG A 62 0.00 -8.26 -16.57
N PRO A 63 0.59 -8.65 -17.72
CA PRO A 63 0.05 -9.69 -18.58
C PRO A 63 0.00 -11.08 -17.93
N ASP A 64 0.35 -11.18 -16.63
CA ASP A 64 0.31 -12.41 -15.84
C ASP A 64 -1.11 -12.95 -15.55
N GLY A 65 -2.15 -12.17 -15.85
CA GLY A 65 -3.55 -12.56 -15.63
C GLY A 65 -3.93 -12.82 -14.17
N VAL A 66 -3.04 -12.59 -13.22
CA VAL A 66 -3.24 -12.86 -11.80
C VAL A 66 -4.11 -11.77 -11.17
N LYS A 67 -5.24 -12.18 -10.62
CA LYS A 67 -6.08 -11.29 -9.82
C LYS A 67 -5.41 -11.01 -8.48
N ARG A 68 -4.95 -9.77 -8.28
CA ARG A 68 -4.41 -9.33 -6.99
C ARG A 68 -5.54 -8.85 -6.09
N PRO A 69 -5.64 -9.37 -4.86
CA PRO A 69 -6.63 -8.88 -3.91
C PRO A 69 -6.27 -7.45 -3.48
N HIS A 70 -7.29 -6.64 -3.23
CA HIS A 70 -7.15 -5.33 -2.58
C HIS A 70 -6.20 -4.34 -3.27
N LEU A 71 -6.32 -4.16 -4.60
CA LEU A 71 -5.57 -3.13 -5.34
C LEU A 71 -5.81 -1.72 -4.79
N GLU A 72 -6.97 -1.48 -4.18
CA GLU A 72 -7.33 -0.24 -3.49
C GLU A 72 -6.47 0.04 -2.24
N ALA A 73 -5.79 -0.98 -1.71
CA ALA A 73 -4.89 -0.82 -0.58
C ALA A 73 -3.49 -0.32 -0.96
N LEU A 74 -3.16 -0.20 -2.25
CA LEU A 74 -1.89 0.37 -2.74
C LEU A 74 -1.90 1.90 -2.63
N ILE A 75 -1.85 2.42 -1.40
CA ILE A 75 -2.03 3.84 -1.08
C ILE A 75 -0.72 4.61 -0.87
N HIS A 76 0.38 3.91 -0.72
CA HIS A 76 1.71 4.50 -0.56
C HIS A 76 2.52 4.39 -1.85
N ARG A 77 3.60 5.19 -1.96
CA ARG A 77 4.50 5.18 -3.10
C ARG A 77 5.93 5.23 -2.64
N THR A 78 6.75 4.40 -3.27
CA THR A 78 8.20 4.43 -3.16
C THR A 78 8.77 5.67 -3.87
N ARG A 79 10.03 5.99 -3.64
CA ARG A 79 10.75 7.05 -4.37
C ARG A 79 10.79 6.79 -5.88
N ALA A 80 10.89 5.52 -6.30
CA ALA A 80 10.80 5.10 -7.71
C ALA A 80 9.38 5.17 -8.30
N GLY A 81 8.35 5.53 -7.47
CA GLY A 81 6.96 5.68 -7.92
C GLY A 81 6.15 4.38 -7.90
N ILE A 82 6.69 3.28 -7.39
CA ILE A 82 5.99 1.99 -7.30
C ILE A 82 4.91 2.09 -6.21
N PRO A 83 3.65 1.75 -6.50
CA PRO A 83 2.59 1.74 -5.50
C PRO A 83 2.73 0.51 -4.59
N VAL A 84 2.67 0.73 -3.27
CA VAL A 84 2.80 -0.29 -2.23
C VAL A 84 1.71 -0.12 -1.15
N ARG A 85 1.52 -1.12 -0.29
CA ARG A 85 0.42 -1.15 0.68
C ARG A 85 0.73 -0.43 1.98
N SER A 86 1.97 -0.43 2.43
CA SER A 86 2.38 0.10 3.73
C SER A 86 3.55 1.08 3.63
N LYS A 87 3.74 1.87 4.68
CA LYS A 87 4.91 2.76 4.81
C LYS A 87 6.20 1.97 4.99
N SER A 88 6.13 0.85 5.68
CA SER A 88 7.28 -0.04 5.89
C SER A 88 7.77 -0.61 4.56
N GLU A 89 6.85 -0.99 3.67
CA GLU A 89 7.21 -1.41 2.31
C GLU A 89 7.85 -0.27 1.48
N VAL A 90 7.46 1.00 1.71
CA VAL A 90 8.18 2.15 1.09
C VAL A 90 9.63 2.17 1.54
N VAL A 91 9.88 2.00 2.86
CA VAL A 91 11.25 2.02 3.41
C VAL A 91 12.07 0.88 2.82
N VAL A 92 11.54 -0.35 2.81
CA VAL A 92 12.24 -1.51 2.22
C VAL A 92 12.58 -1.26 0.75
N ALA A 93 11.61 -0.80 -0.04
CA ALA A 93 11.81 -0.50 -1.46
C ALA A 93 12.86 0.60 -1.69
N ASP A 94 12.79 1.69 -0.90
CA ASP A 94 13.71 2.83 -1.03
C ASP A 94 15.14 2.45 -0.61
N VAL A 95 15.32 1.50 0.34
CA VAL A 95 16.63 0.94 0.70
C VAL A 95 17.16 0.06 -0.45
N LEU A 96 16.34 -0.85 -0.99
CA LEU A 96 16.74 -1.68 -2.13
C LEU A 96 17.16 -0.82 -3.34
N ASP A 97 16.40 0.25 -3.62
CA ASP A 97 16.74 1.21 -4.68
C ASP A 97 18.06 1.94 -4.39
N ALA A 98 18.31 2.34 -3.14
CA ALA A 98 19.55 3.03 -2.74
C ALA A 98 20.77 2.13 -2.86
N LEU A 99 20.62 0.83 -2.60
CA LEU A 99 21.67 -0.19 -2.76
C LEU A 99 21.84 -0.67 -4.20
N GLY A 100 20.97 -0.23 -5.13
CA GLY A 100 20.99 -0.67 -6.54
C GLY A 100 20.55 -2.12 -6.72
N ILE A 101 19.78 -2.67 -5.79
CA ILE A 101 19.29 -4.05 -5.81
C ILE A 101 17.98 -4.10 -6.60
N SER A 102 17.91 -4.93 -7.62
CA SER A 102 16.70 -5.11 -8.45
C SER A 102 15.64 -5.91 -7.73
N TYR A 103 14.41 -5.42 -7.75
CA TYR A 103 13.26 -6.13 -7.17
C TYR A 103 11.98 -5.97 -8.01
N GLU A 104 11.03 -6.87 -7.79
CA GLU A 104 9.66 -6.77 -8.29
C GLU A 104 8.68 -6.86 -7.11
N TYR A 105 7.80 -5.86 -6.98
CA TYR A 105 6.78 -5.80 -5.94
C TYR A 105 5.60 -6.73 -6.27
N GLU A 106 5.15 -7.54 -5.30
CA GLU A 106 4.05 -8.51 -5.41
C GLU A 106 4.12 -9.36 -6.68
N LYS A 107 5.31 -9.86 -7.05
CA LYS A 107 5.45 -10.79 -8.16
C LYS A 107 4.88 -12.15 -7.78
N PRO A 108 3.96 -12.73 -8.58
CA PRO A 108 3.41 -14.04 -8.27
C PRO A 108 4.50 -15.11 -8.22
N LEU A 109 4.53 -15.85 -7.10
CA LEU A 109 5.41 -17.00 -6.88
C LEU A 109 4.58 -18.27 -6.94
N PHE A 110 4.83 -19.09 -7.95
CA PHE A 110 4.12 -20.33 -8.19
C PHE A 110 4.92 -21.52 -7.66
N PRO A 111 4.27 -22.47 -6.94
CA PRO A 111 4.90 -23.73 -6.62
C PRO A 111 4.98 -24.62 -7.86
N ALA A 112 5.94 -25.51 -7.91
CA ALA A 112 6.10 -26.44 -9.05
C ALA A 112 4.92 -27.41 -9.21
N SER A 113 4.16 -27.63 -8.13
CA SER A 113 3.09 -28.64 -8.07
C SER A 113 1.70 -28.12 -8.42
N ASP A 114 1.42 -26.82 -8.25
CA ASP A 114 0.08 -26.26 -8.45
C ASP A 114 0.12 -24.75 -8.71
N GLU A 115 -0.03 -24.35 -9.96
CA GLU A 115 -0.04 -22.94 -10.39
C GLU A 115 -1.22 -22.14 -9.80
N ARG A 116 -2.25 -22.77 -9.24
CA ARG A 116 -3.39 -22.10 -8.62
C ARG A 116 -3.11 -21.70 -7.17
N ASN A 117 -2.16 -22.35 -6.52
CA ASN A 117 -1.78 -22.11 -5.13
C ASN A 117 -0.55 -21.19 -5.01
N PHE A 118 -0.55 -20.07 -5.75
CA PHE A 118 0.55 -19.10 -5.71
C PHE A 118 0.50 -18.21 -4.46
N ARG A 119 1.64 -17.54 -4.18
CA ARG A 119 1.73 -16.46 -3.20
C ARG A 119 2.30 -15.21 -3.85
N LEU A 120 2.03 -14.07 -3.21
CA LEU A 120 2.61 -12.78 -3.55
C LEU A 120 3.58 -12.41 -2.42
N PRO A 121 4.90 -12.58 -2.61
CA PRO A 121 5.89 -11.96 -1.73
C PRO A 121 5.74 -10.43 -1.80
N ASP A 122 6.04 -9.72 -0.71
CA ASP A 122 6.07 -8.26 -0.78
C ASP A 122 7.10 -7.81 -1.82
N PHE A 123 8.29 -8.43 -1.80
CA PHE A 123 9.30 -8.20 -2.83
C PHE A 123 9.92 -9.51 -3.30
N THR A 124 10.10 -9.64 -4.62
CA THR A 124 10.97 -10.64 -5.23
C THR A 124 12.26 -9.94 -5.60
N VAL A 125 13.34 -10.25 -4.90
CA VAL A 125 14.64 -9.56 -4.97
C VAL A 125 15.60 -10.39 -5.79
N SER A 126 16.33 -9.76 -6.73
CA SER A 126 17.40 -10.39 -7.51
C SER A 126 18.75 -9.85 -7.04
N TYR A 127 19.58 -10.71 -6.49
CA TYR A 127 20.89 -10.34 -5.97
C TYR A 127 21.94 -11.43 -6.32
N GLU A 128 23.05 -11.04 -6.89
CA GLU A 128 24.20 -11.92 -7.28
C GLU A 128 23.81 -13.16 -8.11
N GLY A 129 22.75 -13.05 -8.91
CA GLY A 129 22.25 -14.15 -9.76
C GLY A 129 21.25 -15.08 -9.06
N ASP A 130 21.02 -14.91 -7.76
CA ASP A 130 19.99 -15.59 -6.99
C ASP A 130 18.71 -14.75 -6.85
N VAL A 131 17.60 -15.42 -6.55
CA VAL A 131 16.29 -14.80 -6.31
C VAL A 131 15.87 -15.07 -4.87
N PHE A 132 15.50 -14.03 -4.15
CA PHE A 132 15.03 -14.06 -2.78
C PHE A 132 13.60 -13.51 -2.69
N TYR A 133 12.84 -13.96 -1.69
CA TYR A 133 11.48 -13.54 -1.42
C TYR A 133 11.43 -12.83 -0.09
N TRP A 134 11.11 -11.55 -0.11
CA TRP A 134 11.10 -10.72 1.09
C TRP A 134 9.67 -10.48 1.55
N GLU A 135 9.42 -10.67 2.83
CA GLU A 135 8.16 -10.41 3.52
C GLU A 135 8.40 -9.45 4.68
N HIS A 136 7.65 -8.38 4.72
CA HIS A 136 7.70 -7.43 5.84
C HIS A 136 6.53 -7.66 6.80
N LEU A 137 6.83 -7.90 8.08
CA LEU A 137 5.89 -8.33 9.10
C LEU A 137 5.53 -7.17 10.05
N GLY A 138 4.58 -6.32 9.65
CA GLY A 138 4.24 -5.10 10.39
C GLY A 138 3.24 -5.26 11.53
N MET A 139 2.49 -6.37 11.63
CA MET A 139 1.37 -6.49 12.57
C MET A 139 1.35 -7.83 13.33
N LEU A 140 2.51 -8.34 13.72
CA LEU A 140 2.64 -9.63 14.43
C LEU A 140 1.98 -9.64 15.82
N ASN A 141 1.70 -8.48 16.39
CA ASN A 141 0.93 -8.31 17.63
C ASN A 141 -0.55 -8.67 17.47
N LEU A 142 -1.09 -8.69 16.23
CA LEU A 142 -2.47 -9.06 15.94
C LEU A 142 -2.57 -10.58 15.71
N PRO A 143 -3.40 -11.32 16.49
CA PRO A 143 -3.51 -12.79 16.37
C PRO A 143 -3.84 -13.25 14.95
N ASN A 144 -4.86 -12.66 14.32
CA ASN A 144 -5.28 -13.03 12.97
C ASN A 144 -4.18 -12.83 11.91
N TYR A 145 -3.35 -11.80 12.07
CA TYR A 145 -2.22 -11.54 11.18
C TYR A 145 -1.12 -12.59 11.39
N ARG A 146 -0.81 -12.92 12.64
CA ARG A 146 0.16 -13.96 12.99
C ARG A 146 -0.25 -15.32 12.43
N ASP A 147 -1.51 -15.74 12.61
CA ASP A 147 -2.04 -16.97 12.04
C ASP A 147 -1.96 -17.01 10.50
N ALA A 148 -2.21 -15.86 9.86
CA ALA A 148 -2.08 -15.74 8.41
C ALA A 148 -0.63 -15.86 7.96
N TRP A 149 0.30 -15.25 8.70
CA TRP A 149 1.73 -15.34 8.45
C TRP A 149 2.23 -16.79 8.63
N GLU A 150 1.88 -17.47 9.72
CA GLU A 150 2.27 -18.86 9.97
C GLU A 150 1.84 -19.80 8.82
N ARG A 151 0.64 -19.58 8.26
CA ARG A 151 0.17 -20.33 7.08
C ARG A 151 1.00 -19.99 5.83
N LYS A 152 1.36 -18.71 5.62
CA LYS A 152 2.18 -18.26 4.50
C LYS A 152 3.62 -18.80 4.61
N GLU A 153 4.22 -18.74 5.81
CA GLU A 153 5.56 -19.27 6.09
C GLU A 153 5.62 -20.79 5.88
N ARG A 154 4.60 -21.52 6.36
CA ARG A 154 4.48 -22.96 6.12
C ARG A 154 4.45 -23.26 4.64
N TRP A 155 3.70 -22.50 3.87
CA TRP A 155 3.65 -22.64 2.42
C TRP A 155 5.03 -22.46 1.76
N TYR A 156 5.82 -21.45 2.18
CA TYR A 156 7.20 -21.27 1.70
C TYR A 156 8.07 -22.51 1.99
N ARG A 157 7.92 -23.06 3.18
CA ARG A 157 8.68 -24.26 3.61
C ARG A 157 8.28 -25.50 2.82
N GLU A 158 7.01 -25.77 2.67
CA GLU A 158 6.46 -26.93 1.96
C GLU A 158 6.79 -26.92 0.47
N ASN A 159 6.93 -25.75 -0.14
CA ASN A 159 7.24 -25.59 -1.55
C ASN A 159 8.73 -25.33 -1.85
N GLY A 160 9.61 -25.50 -0.86
CA GLY A 160 11.06 -25.45 -1.05
C GLY A 160 11.66 -24.05 -1.14
N PHE A 161 10.89 -22.98 -0.80
CA PHE A 161 11.33 -21.60 -0.88
C PHE A 161 11.93 -21.07 0.43
N ALA A 162 11.92 -21.86 1.53
CA ALA A 162 12.33 -21.39 2.86
C ALA A 162 13.77 -20.84 2.91
N LYS A 163 14.70 -21.41 2.15
CA LYS A 163 16.10 -20.97 2.10
C LYS A 163 16.30 -19.61 1.40
N ARG A 164 15.29 -19.16 0.66
CA ARG A 164 15.29 -17.90 -0.11
C ARG A 164 14.31 -16.89 0.47
N LEU A 165 13.69 -17.21 1.60
CA LEU A 165 12.78 -16.33 2.30
C LEU A 165 13.57 -15.41 3.23
N ILE A 166 13.39 -14.09 3.05
CA ILE A 166 13.89 -13.03 3.92
C ILE A 166 12.69 -12.43 4.64
N THR A 167 12.81 -12.17 5.93
CA THR A 167 11.77 -11.49 6.71
C THR A 167 12.34 -10.30 7.44
N SER A 168 11.63 -9.18 7.40
CA SER A 168 11.85 -8.04 8.29
C SER A 168 10.58 -7.78 9.09
N LYS A 169 10.67 -7.05 10.19
CA LYS A 169 9.52 -6.78 11.06
C LYS A 169 9.58 -5.35 11.60
N ASP A 170 8.41 -4.80 11.90
CA ASP A 170 8.34 -3.56 12.67
C ASP A 170 8.82 -3.79 14.11
N GLY A 171 9.43 -2.78 14.70
CA GLY A 171 9.72 -2.72 16.13
C GLY A 171 8.44 -2.76 16.99
N GLU A 172 8.58 -2.93 18.30
CA GLU A 172 7.44 -2.97 19.24
C GLU A 172 6.63 -1.66 19.24
N ASP A 173 7.25 -0.55 18.89
CA ASP A 173 6.65 0.77 18.75
C ASP A 173 6.05 1.04 17.35
N GLY A 174 6.12 0.06 16.45
CA GLY A 174 5.68 0.18 15.05
C GLY A 174 6.66 0.96 14.17
N SER A 175 7.86 1.24 14.64
CA SER A 175 8.95 1.78 13.81
C SER A 175 9.60 0.69 12.99
N ILE A 176 10.14 1.08 11.83
CA ILE A 176 11.01 0.22 11.04
C ILE A 176 12.45 0.69 11.22
N ASP A 177 13.34 -0.22 11.58
CA ASP A 177 14.77 0.08 11.62
C ASP A 177 15.39 -0.20 10.25
N ALA A 178 15.75 0.87 9.54
CA ALA A 178 16.37 0.75 8.22
C ALA A 178 17.72 0.05 8.26
N SER A 179 18.43 0.09 9.41
CA SER A 179 19.73 -0.60 9.57
C SER A 179 19.60 -2.13 9.69
N GLU A 180 18.43 -2.64 10.04
CA GLU A 180 18.13 -4.10 9.97
C GLU A 180 17.83 -4.58 8.53
N ILE A 181 17.63 -3.65 7.60
CA ILE A 181 17.31 -3.94 6.20
C ILE A 181 18.59 -3.92 5.34
N GLU A 182 19.58 -3.14 5.71
CA GLU A 182 20.89 -3.09 5.03
C GLU A 182 21.72 -4.36 5.31
#